data_eccc28dcbe94edcd8c4189d84bfa3874
#
_entry.id   eccc28dcbe94edcd8c4189d84bfa3874
#
_cell.length_a   1.000
_cell.length_b   1.000
_cell.length_c   1.000
_cell.angle_alpha   90.00
_cell.angle_beta   90.00
_cell.angle_gamma   90.00
#
_symmetry.space_group_name_H-M   'P 1'
#
loop_
_entity.id
_entity.type
_entity.pdbx_description
1 polymer ?
#
loop_
_entity_poly.entity_id
_entity_poly.type
_entity_poly.pdbx_seq_one_letter_code
_entity_poly.pdbx_strand_id
1 'polypeptide(L)'
;GNGAAGVVPAVLQYMLVFQEGLPEDAILRFLATASIVGSVFKKGATLSAAMGGCQAEIGVSSAMAAAGLTECLGGTQKQVLMAAEIAMEHHLGLTCDPIGGLVQVPCIERNTMGAIKAITASQLALQSTPDFAKVSLDAVIKAMWDTARDMNHKYKETADGGLAIHVPISLPEC
;
A
#
# COMPACT_ATOMS: atom_id res chain seq x y z
N GLY A 1 -4.29 -6.52 7.32
CA GLY A 1 -3.26 -6.87 7.27
C GLY A 1 -1.93 -6.94 7.98
N ASN A 2 -1.65 -8.05 8.67
CA ASN A 2 -0.34 -8.22 9.31
C ASN A 2 0.80 -8.33 8.29
N GLY A 3 0.53 -8.84 7.08
CA GLY A 3 1.51 -8.99 6.02
C GLY A 3 2.07 -7.67 5.49
N ALA A 4 1.31 -6.58 5.63
CA ALA A 4 1.74 -5.25 5.20
C ALA A 4 2.47 -4.44 6.30
N ALA A 5 2.73 -5.03 7.45
CA ALA A 5 3.41 -4.35 8.56
C ALA A 5 4.85 -3.91 8.22
N GLY A 6 5.42 -4.39 7.12
CA GLY A 6 6.74 -3.98 6.63
C GLY A 6 6.74 -2.67 5.84
N VAL A 7 5.67 -2.32 5.15
CA VAL A 7 5.66 -1.17 4.20
C VAL A 7 5.84 0.17 4.90
N VAL A 8 5.00 0.46 5.89
CA VAL A 8 5.03 1.76 6.59
C VAL A 8 6.36 1.99 7.32
N PRO A 9 6.87 1.05 8.14
CA PRO A 9 8.16 1.24 8.79
C PRO A 9 9.34 1.27 7.81
N ALA A 10 9.30 0.55 6.69
CA ALA A 10 10.35 0.60 5.68
C ALA A 10 10.47 1.98 5.04
N VAL A 11 9.34 2.61 4.69
CA VAL A 11 9.34 3.98 4.13
C VAL A 11 9.74 5.01 5.18
N LEU A 12 9.27 4.85 6.42
CA LEU A 12 9.73 5.69 7.54
C LEU A 12 11.24 5.60 7.73
N GLN A 13 11.80 4.39 7.73
CA GLN A 13 13.25 4.19 7.84
C GLN A 13 14.00 4.80 6.66
N TYR A 14 13.50 4.62 5.43
CA TYR A 14 14.05 5.29 4.24
C TYR A 14 14.10 6.81 4.42
N MET A 15 13.00 7.41 4.88
CA MET A 15 12.93 8.84 5.13
C MET A 15 14.01 9.29 6.13
N LEU A 16 14.13 8.59 7.26
CA LEU A 16 15.08 8.96 8.32
C LEU A 16 16.55 8.79 7.91
N VAL A 17 16.85 7.85 7.00
CA VAL A 17 18.24 7.57 6.56
C VAL A 17 18.66 8.46 5.39
N PHE A 18 17.76 8.73 4.45
CA PHE A 18 18.14 9.31 3.16
C PHE A 18 17.63 10.74 2.93
N GLN A 19 16.76 11.26 3.81
CA GLN A 19 16.26 12.62 3.67
C GLN A 19 16.93 13.55 4.69
N GLU A 20 17.37 14.71 4.21
CA GLU A 20 17.94 15.77 5.05
C GLU A 20 16.89 16.87 5.30
N GLY A 21 17.11 17.67 6.33
CA GLY A 21 16.27 18.84 6.63
C GLY A 21 14.85 18.49 7.10
N LEU A 22 14.65 17.27 7.61
CA LEU A 22 13.37 16.86 8.15
C LEU A 22 12.97 17.71 9.38
N PRO A 23 11.67 17.99 9.58
CA PRO A 23 11.19 18.62 10.80
C PRO A 23 11.50 17.75 12.03
N GLU A 24 11.67 18.38 13.19
CA GLU A 24 11.98 17.69 14.45
C GLU A 24 10.91 16.65 14.81
N ASP A 25 9.66 16.91 14.45
CA ASP A 25 8.51 16.04 14.68
C ASP A 25 8.16 15.13 13.48
N ALA A 26 9.10 14.90 12.54
CA ALA A 26 8.87 14.16 11.30
C ALA A 26 8.25 12.77 11.53
N ILE A 27 8.72 12.02 12.52
CA ILE A 27 8.17 10.70 12.84
C ILE A 27 6.69 10.78 13.21
N LEU A 28 6.34 11.74 14.06
CA LEU A 28 4.96 11.95 14.50
C LEU A 28 4.07 12.38 13.33
N ARG A 29 4.53 13.32 12.51
CA ARG A 29 3.80 13.75 11.30
C ARG A 29 3.58 12.61 10.33
N PHE A 30 4.63 11.84 10.04
CA PHE A 30 4.54 10.67 9.17
C PHE A 30 3.48 9.69 9.66
N LEU A 31 3.55 9.28 10.93
CA LEU A 31 2.62 8.30 11.50
C LEU A 31 1.19 8.83 11.61
N ALA A 32 1.02 10.10 11.97
CA ALA A 32 -0.30 10.73 12.04
C ALA A 32 -0.97 10.78 10.66
N THR A 33 -0.26 11.25 9.64
CA THR A 33 -0.78 11.33 8.26
C THR A 33 -1.09 9.93 7.71
N ALA A 34 -0.18 8.98 7.90
CA ALA A 34 -0.40 7.59 7.51
C ALA A 34 -1.66 7.01 8.18
N SER A 35 -1.86 7.27 9.47
CA SER A 35 -3.03 6.79 10.24
C SER A 35 -4.33 7.39 9.74
N ILE A 36 -4.34 8.68 9.40
CA ILE A 36 -5.53 9.35 8.83
C ILE A 36 -5.90 8.70 7.50
N VAL A 37 -4.93 8.51 6.59
CA VAL A 37 -5.17 7.87 5.29
C VAL A 37 -5.67 6.45 5.47
N GLY A 38 -5.06 5.66 6.34
CA GLY A 38 -5.53 4.31 6.66
C GLY A 38 -6.96 4.28 7.19
N SER A 39 -7.34 5.27 8.01
CA SER A 39 -8.69 5.41 8.55
C SER A 39 -9.72 5.72 7.44
N VAL A 40 -9.35 6.52 6.45
CA VAL A 40 -10.20 6.83 5.29
C VAL A 40 -10.45 5.56 4.47
N PHE A 41 -9.41 4.79 4.17
CA PHE A 41 -9.55 3.50 3.48
C PHE A 41 -10.38 2.49 4.27
N LYS A 42 -10.19 2.42 5.61
CA LYS A 42 -10.98 1.54 6.46
C LYS A 42 -12.46 1.87 6.44
N LYS A 43 -12.82 3.15 6.37
CA LYS A 43 -14.21 3.61 6.30
C LYS A 43 -14.84 3.44 4.92
N GLY A 44 -14.08 3.71 3.86
CA GLY A 44 -14.58 3.70 2.48
C GLY A 44 -14.50 2.33 1.79
N ALA A 45 -13.69 1.42 2.32
CA ALA A 45 -13.45 0.11 1.73
C ALA A 45 -13.04 -0.92 2.79
N THR A 46 -11.81 -1.44 2.72
CA THR A 46 -11.25 -2.41 3.66
C THR A 46 -9.73 -2.34 3.74
N LEU A 47 -9.16 -2.84 4.83
CA LEU A 47 -7.71 -3.05 4.99
C LEU A 47 -7.34 -4.55 4.94
N SER A 48 -8.32 -5.41 4.75
CA SER A 48 -8.16 -6.87 4.89
C SER A 48 -7.86 -7.52 3.53
N ALA A 49 -6.78 -8.29 3.47
CA ALA A 49 -6.46 -9.13 2.31
C ALA A 49 -7.53 -10.22 2.07
N ALA A 50 -8.14 -10.74 3.13
CA ALA A 50 -9.24 -11.70 3.04
C ALA A 50 -10.52 -11.11 2.42
N MET A 51 -10.70 -9.80 2.53
CA MET A 51 -11.84 -9.09 1.93
C MET A 51 -11.53 -8.54 0.53
N GLY A 52 -10.32 -8.06 0.31
CA GLY A 52 -9.99 -7.30 -0.89
C GLY A 52 -8.68 -7.68 -1.61
N GLY A 53 -8.04 -8.79 -1.24
CA GLY A 53 -6.74 -9.15 -1.80
C GLY A 53 -5.61 -8.25 -1.30
N CYS A 54 -4.42 -8.41 -1.87
CA CYS A 54 -3.27 -7.57 -1.53
C CYS A 54 -3.41 -6.11 -1.96
N GLN A 55 -4.34 -5.77 -2.85
CA GLN A 55 -4.66 -4.37 -3.12
C GLN A 55 -5.13 -3.65 -1.84
N ALA A 56 -5.92 -4.31 -0.99
CA ALA A 56 -6.37 -3.76 0.27
C ALA A 56 -5.26 -3.74 1.34
N GLU A 57 -4.43 -4.74 1.39
CA GLU A 57 -3.38 -4.88 2.38
C GLU A 57 -2.14 -4.05 2.02
N ILE A 58 -1.50 -4.38 0.92
CA ILE A 58 -0.27 -3.72 0.45
C ILE A 58 -0.57 -2.35 -0.16
N GLY A 59 -1.64 -2.24 -0.94
CA GLY A 59 -2.02 -0.99 -1.59
C GLY A 59 -2.36 0.10 -0.58
N VAL A 60 -3.11 -0.22 0.46
CA VAL A 60 -3.44 0.75 1.50
C VAL A 60 -2.22 1.14 2.32
N SER A 61 -1.37 0.19 2.73
CA SER A 61 -0.15 0.52 3.48
C SER A 61 0.84 1.34 2.63
N SER A 62 0.91 1.09 1.32
CA SER A 62 1.67 1.91 0.38
C SER A 62 1.11 3.34 0.28
N ALA A 63 -0.21 3.50 0.18
CA ALA A 63 -0.87 4.81 0.18
C ALA A 63 -0.64 5.58 1.48
N MET A 64 -0.75 4.91 2.62
CA MET A 64 -0.45 5.47 3.95
C MET A 64 0.99 5.99 4.03
N ALA A 65 1.95 5.18 3.59
CA ALA A 65 3.36 5.52 3.62
C ALA A 65 3.71 6.65 2.64
N ALA A 66 3.13 6.63 1.43
CA ALA A 66 3.30 7.69 0.43
C ALA A 66 2.82 9.04 0.96
N ALA A 67 1.64 9.07 1.58
CA ALA A 67 1.09 10.27 2.20
C ALA A 67 1.98 10.80 3.33
N GLY A 68 2.40 9.93 4.24
CA GLY A 68 3.28 10.30 5.36
C GLY A 68 4.61 10.87 4.89
N LEU A 69 5.24 10.25 3.90
CA LEU A 69 6.48 10.73 3.30
C LEU A 69 6.30 12.10 2.63
N THR A 70 5.24 12.26 1.84
CA THR A 70 4.93 13.52 1.14
C THR A 70 4.71 14.67 2.12
N GLU A 71 3.99 14.43 3.21
CA GLU A 71 3.79 15.41 4.29
C GLU A 71 5.12 15.87 4.88
N CYS A 72 6.00 14.92 5.24
CA CYS A 72 7.28 15.24 5.86
C CYS A 72 8.27 15.94 4.90
N LEU A 73 8.13 15.72 3.60
CA LEU A 73 8.92 16.41 2.57
C LEU A 73 8.35 17.78 2.17
N GLY A 74 7.38 18.29 2.90
CA GLY A 74 6.80 19.61 2.69
C GLY A 74 5.77 19.70 1.58
N GLY A 75 5.19 18.56 1.19
CA GLY A 75 4.09 18.53 0.23
C GLY A 75 2.83 19.24 0.74
N THR A 76 2.10 19.88 -0.18
CA THR A 76 0.79 20.45 0.11
C THR A 76 -0.23 19.33 0.43
N GLN A 77 -1.33 19.68 1.10
CA GLN A 77 -2.41 18.74 1.36
C GLN A 77 -2.90 18.02 0.09
N LYS A 78 -3.01 18.74 -1.03
CA LYS A 78 -3.38 18.15 -2.32
C LYS A 78 -2.34 17.16 -2.83
N GLN A 79 -1.06 17.43 -2.66
CA GLN A 79 0.02 16.50 -3.01
C GLN A 79 0.04 15.27 -2.11
N VAL A 80 -0.25 15.42 -0.83
CA VAL A 80 -0.39 14.29 0.11
C VAL A 80 -1.51 13.34 -0.33
N LEU A 81 -2.68 13.87 -0.66
CA LEU A 81 -3.80 13.08 -1.19
C LEU A 81 -3.47 12.43 -2.53
N MET A 82 -2.78 13.16 -3.41
CA MET A 82 -2.32 12.66 -4.70
C MET A 82 -1.31 11.52 -4.57
N ALA A 83 -0.36 11.61 -3.63
CA ALA A 83 0.58 10.53 -3.37
C ALA A 83 -0.13 9.25 -2.90
N ALA A 84 -1.10 9.38 -2.01
CA ALA A 84 -1.91 8.24 -1.54
C ALA A 84 -2.72 7.61 -2.69
N GLU A 85 -3.33 8.43 -3.53
CA GLU A 85 -4.08 7.98 -4.69
C GLU A 85 -3.19 7.23 -5.70
N ILE A 86 -2.06 7.82 -6.11
CA ILE A 86 -1.10 7.21 -7.05
C ILE A 86 -0.61 5.86 -6.52
N ALA A 87 -0.26 5.79 -5.24
CA ALA A 87 0.19 4.53 -4.64
C ALA A 87 -0.91 3.46 -4.68
N MET A 88 -2.17 3.83 -4.39
CA MET A 88 -3.27 2.88 -4.39
C MET A 88 -3.65 2.44 -5.80
N GLU A 89 -3.73 3.34 -6.79
CA GLU A 89 -4.12 2.98 -8.16
C GLU A 89 -3.17 1.94 -8.77
N HIS A 90 -1.88 1.97 -8.42
CA HIS A 90 -0.87 1.02 -8.88
C HIS A 90 -0.91 -0.33 -8.14
N HIS A 91 -1.86 -0.51 -7.23
CA HIS A 91 -2.13 -1.77 -6.55
C HIS A 91 -3.52 -2.33 -6.86
N LEU A 92 -4.36 -1.62 -7.64
CA LEU A 92 -5.69 -2.09 -8.01
C LEU A 92 -5.61 -3.45 -8.69
N GLY A 93 -6.46 -4.37 -8.24
CA GLY A 93 -6.51 -5.73 -8.77
C GLY A 93 -5.46 -6.71 -8.21
N LEU A 94 -4.56 -6.27 -7.32
CA LEU A 94 -3.55 -7.15 -6.75
C LEU A 94 -4.20 -8.22 -5.86
N THR A 95 -4.02 -9.48 -6.26
CA THR A 95 -4.54 -10.66 -5.57
C THR A 95 -3.74 -10.98 -4.31
N CYS A 96 -4.31 -11.79 -3.42
CA CYS A 96 -3.61 -12.38 -2.29
C CYS A 96 -3.65 -13.91 -2.40
N ASP A 97 -2.55 -14.47 -2.84
CA ASP A 97 -2.38 -15.87 -3.24
C ASP A 97 -1.09 -16.46 -2.65
N PRO A 98 -0.96 -16.47 -1.30
CA PRO A 98 0.28 -16.90 -0.63
C PRO A 98 0.54 -18.40 -0.85
N ILE A 99 1.77 -18.73 -1.24
CA ILE A 99 2.20 -20.12 -1.47
C ILE A 99 2.13 -20.88 -0.14
N GLY A 100 1.42 -22.00 -0.15
CA GLY A 100 1.18 -22.80 1.05
C GLY A 100 0.37 -22.09 2.15
N GLY A 101 -0.29 -20.99 1.85
CA GLY A 101 -0.98 -20.18 2.84
C GLY A 101 -0.04 -19.41 3.79
N LEU A 102 1.26 -19.40 3.51
CA LEU A 102 2.27 -18.77 4.36
C LEU A 102 2.53 -17.33 3.93
N VAL A 103 2.60 -16.42 4.91
CA VAL A 103 2.92 -15.01 4.67
C VAL A 103 4.44 -14.85 4.45
N GLN A 104 4.94 -15.43 3.38
CA GLN A 104 6.34 -15.40 2.96
C GLN A 104 6.46 -15.01 1.48
N VAL A 105 6.14 -15.91 0.58
CA VAL A 105 6.18 -15.68 -0.87
C VAL A 105 4.75 -15.70 -1.41
N PRO A 106 4.29 -14.67 -2.13
CA PRO A 106 5.01 -13.46 -2.55
C PRO A 106 4.92 -12.27 -1.56
N CYS A 107 4.47 -12.47 -0.32
CA CYS A 107 4.14 -11.40 0.60
C CYS A 107 5.32 -10.48 0.92
N ILE A 108 6.51 -11.04 1.17
CA ILE A 108 7.73 -10.27 1.48
C ILE A 108 8.11 -9.38 0.28
N GLU A 109 8.09 -9.93 -0.93
CA GLU A 109 8.39 -9.21 -2.16
C GLU A 109 7.36 -8.12 -2.44
N ARG A 110 6.06 -8.41 -2.25
CA ARG A 110 4.98 -7.42 -2.40
C ARG A 110 5.10 -6.28 -1.39
N ASN A 111 5.49 -6.55 -0.15
CA ASN A 111 5.80 -5.51 0.83
C ASN A 111 6.95 -4.61 0.35
N THR A 112 8.02 -5.20 -0.14
CA THR A 112 9.18 -4.47 -0.68
C THR A 112 8.75 -3.57 -1.84
N MET A 113 8.03 -4.12 -2.80
CA MET A 113 7.51 -3.35 -3.94
C MET A 113 6.50 -2.28 -3.52
N GLY A 114 5.69 -2.55 -2.51
CA GLY A 114 4.77 -1.57 -1.93
C GLY A 114 5.49 -0.37 -1.32
N ALA A 115 6.61 -0.60 -0.65
CA ALA A 115 7.45 0.47 -0.10
C ALA A 115 8.10 1.31 -1.22
N ILE A 116 8.65 0.67 -2.26
CA ILE A 116 9.22 1.36 -3.43
C ILE A 116 8.15 2.19 -4.16
N LYS A 117 6.98 1.63 -4.38
CA LYS A 117 5.85 2.36 -4.99
C LYS A 117 5.42 3.58 -4.15
N ALA A 118 5.42 3.47 -2.83
CA ALA A 118 5.11 4.59 -1.95
C ALA A 118 6.10 5.74 -2.12
N ILE A 119 7.40 5.44 -2.18
CA ILE A 119 8.46 6.43 -2.39
C ILE A 119 8.30 7.08 -3.76
N THR A 120 8.07 6.29 -4.81
CA THR A 120 7.85 6.78 -6.18
C THR A 120 6.60 7.64 -6.28
N ALA A 121 5.49 7.22 -5.66
CA ALA A 121 4.25 8.00 -5.64
C ALA A 121 4.42 9.36 -4.94
N SER A 122 5.16 9.40 -3.84
CA SER A 122 5.52 10.65 -3.16
C SER A 122 6.31 11.58 -4.07
N GLN A 123 7.33 11.06 -4.76
CA GLN A 123 8.14 11.86 -5.68
C GLN A 123 7.31 12.40 -6.85
N LEU A 124 6.45 11.58 -7.44
CA LEU A 124 5.54 12.01 -8.51
C LEU A 124 4.60 13.13 -8.04
N ALA A 125 4.00 12.97 -6.88
CA ALA A 125 3.09 13.97 -6.32
C ALA A 125 3.79 15.30 -6.03
N LEU A 126 4.99 15.26 -5.43
CA LEU A 126 5.77 16.47 -5.13
C LEU A 126 6.18 17.25 -6.38
N GLN A 127 6.39 16.57 -7.51
CA GLN A 127 6.76 17.18 -8.79
C GLN A 127 5.55 17.56 -9.65
N SER A 128 4.35 17.19 -9.23
CA SER A 128 3.12 17.40 -10.00
C SER A 128 2.38 18.67 -9.59
N THR A 129 1.49 19.12 -10.49
CA THR A 129 0.53 20.18 -10.22
C THR A 129 -0.83 19.53 -9.89
N PRO A 130 -1.22 19.38 -8.63
CA PRO A 130 -2.39 18.58 -8.21
C PRO A 130 -3.73 19.08 -8.75
N ASP A 131 -3.84 20.37 -9.12
CA ASP A 131 -5.08 20.93 -9.69
C ASP A 131 -5.47 20.30 -11.04
N PHE A 132 -4.54 19.62 -11.70
CA PHE A 132 -4.77 18.87 -12.94
C PHE A 132 -4.95 17.36 -12.72
N ALA A 133 -4.96 16.89 -11.47
CA ALA A 133 -5.17 15.48 -11.18
C ALA A 133 -6.56 15.01 -11.68
N LYS A 134 -6.55 13.91 -12.42
CA LYS A 134 -7.78 13.29 -12.96
C LYS A 134 -8.45 12.36 -11.97
N VAL A 135 -7.68 11.74 -11.11
CA VAL A 135 -8.13 10.75 -10.13
C VAL A 135 -8.10 11.37 -8.74
N SER A 136 -9.18 11.23 -7.98
CA SER A 136 -9.21 11.61 -6.57
C SER A 136 -8.98 10.38 -5.68
N LEU A 137 -8.55 10.63 -4.44
CA LEU A 137 -8.43 9.56 -3.45
C LEU A 137 -9.77 8.82 -3.23
N ASP A 138 -10.88 9.55 -3.20
CA ASP A 138 -12.21 8.95 -3.06
C ASP A 138 -12.56 8.03 -4.23
N ALA A 139 -12.20 8.43 -5.45
CA ALA A 139 -12.44 7.62 -6.64
C ALA A 139 -11.63 6.32 -6.62
N VAL A 140 -10.36 6.36 -6.22
CA VAL A 140 -9.53 5.15 -6.16
C VAL A 140 -9.95 4.21 -5.02
N ILE A 141 -10.40 4.77 -3.88
CA ILE A 141 -10.95 3.97 -2.78
C ILE A 141 -12.21 3.22 -3.26
N LYS A 142 -13.09 3.90 -3.97
CA LYS A 142 -14.29 3.28 -4.55
C LYS A 142 -13.93 2.20 -5.57
N ALA A 143 -13.01 2.49 -6.48
CA ALA A 143 -12.53 1.52 -7.46
C ALA A 143 -11.92 0.28 -6.79
N MET A 144 -11.13 0.46 -5.74
CA MET A 144 -10.58 -0.63 -4.95
C MET A 144 -11.70 -1.49 -4.33
N TRP A 145 -12.72 -0.86 -3.76
CA TRP A 145 -13.83 -1.58 -3.14
C TRP A 145 -14.68 -2.34 -4.16
N ASP A 146 -14.98 -1.73 -5.30
CA ASP A 146 -15.69 -2.38 -6.39
C ASP A 146 -14.89 -3.59 -6.92
N THR A 147 -13.60 -3.42 -7.18
CA THR A 147 -12.69 -4.51 -7.57
C THR A 147 -12.62 -5.61 -6.51
N ALA A 148 -12.59 -5.24 -5.22
CA ALA A 148 -12.59 -6.22 -4.14
C ALA A 148 -13.86 -7.07 -4.13
N ARG A 149 -15.02 -6.49 -4.39
CA ARG A 149 -16.29 -7.23 -4.45
C ARG A 149 -16.35 -8.18 -5.63
N ASP A 150 -15.80 -7.77 -6.77
CA ASP A 150 -15.79 -8.57 -8.00
C ASP A 150 -14.68 -9.64 -8.01
N MET A 151 -13.65 -9.47 -7.18
CA MET A 151 -12.54 -10.41 -7.07
C MET A 151 -13.06 -11.76 -6.56
N ASN A 152 -12.74 -12.85 -7.28
CA ASN A 152 -13.09 -14.20 -6.88
C ASN A 152 -12.43 -14.56 -5.53
N HIS A 153 -13.16 -15.25 -4.67
CA HIS A 153 -12.72 -15.66 -3.33
C HIS A 153 -11.35 -16.34 -3.30
N LYS A 154 -11.05 -17.18 -4.30
CA LYS A 154 -9.76 -17.89 -4.41
C LYS A 154 -8.53 -16.97 -4.49
N TYR A 155 -8.72 -15.67 -4.74
CA TYR A 155 -7.67 -14.66 -4.79
C TYR A 155 -7.62 -13.77 -3.56
N LYS A 156 -8.36 -14.12 -2.51
CA LYS A 156 -8.50 -13.33 -1.28
C LYS A 156 -7.89 -14.05 -0.08
N GLU A 157 -6.56 -14.08 -0.02
CA GLU A 157 -5.79 -14.68 1.08
C GLU A 157 -6.06 -16.19 1.25
N THR A 158 -6.24 -16.89 0.13
CA THR A 158 -6.38 -18.36 0.10
C THR A 158 -5.20 -19.00 -0.62
N ALA A 159 -5.02 -20.31 -0.44
CA ALA A 159 -4.10 -21.11 -1.21
C ALA A 159 -4.78 -21.80 -2.42
N ASP A 160 -5.99 -21.33 -2.80
CA ASP A 160 -6.85 -22.02 -3.79
C ASP A 160 -6.71 -21.46 -5.21
N GLY A 161 -5.85 -20.46 -5.42
CA GLY A 161 -5.69 -19.81 -6.71
C GLY A 161 -4.37 -19.06 -6.86
N GLY A 162 -4.16 -18.50 -8.06
CA GLY A 162 -2.98 -17.68 -8.34
C GLY A 162 -1.66 -18.43 -8.20
N LEU A 163 -0.65 -17.81 -7.61
CA LEU A 163 0.67 -18.42 -7.41
C LEU A 163 0.62 -19.68 -6.54
N ALA A 164 -0.30 -19.71 -5.56
CA ALA A 164 -0.40 -20.82 -4.62
C ALA A 164 -0.62 -22.19 -5.26
N ILE A 165 -1.30 -22.23 -6.40
CA ILE A 165 -1.57 -23.49 -7.13
C ILE A 165 -0.57 -23.79 -8.26
N HIS A 166 0.24 -22.81 -8.65
CA HIS A 166 1.20 -22.95 -9.75
C HIS A 166 2.64 -23.14 -9.26
N VAL A 167 2.90 -22.88 -7.99
CA VAL A 167 4.23 -23.04 -7.39
C VAL A 167 4.21 -24.22 -6.43
N PRO A 168 4.91 -25.33 -6.74
CA PRO A 168 4.94 -26.48 -5.84
C PRO A 168 5.66 -26.14 -4.53
N ILE A 169 5.10 -26.59 -3.42
CA ILE A 169 5.77 -26.54 -2.12
C ILE A 169 6.74 -27.72 -2.10
N SER A 170 8.04 -27.47 -2.28
CA SER A 170 9.05 -28.45 -1.97
C SER A 170 9.24 -28.46 -0.45
N LEU A 171 8.59 -29.41 0.23
CA LEU A 171 9.00 -29.74 1.60
C LEU A 171 10.36 -30.43 1.49
N PRO A 172 11.39 -29.98 2.23
CA PRO A 172 12.62 -30.76 2.31
C PRO A 172 12.25 -32.13 2.85
N GLU A 173 12.55 -33.17 2.08
CA GLU A 173 12.48 -34.53 2.60
C GLU A 173 13.53 -34.62 3.73
N CYS A 174 13.05 -34.86 4.96
CA CYS A 174 13.91 -35.14 6.12
C CYS A 174 14.54 -36.54 6.01
#